data_7d4c85321ead48014d0b7435b4b7746a
#
_entry.id   7d4c85321ead48014d0b7435b4b7746a
#
_cell.length_a   1.000
_cell.length_b   1.000
_cell.length_c   1.000
_cell.angle_alpha   90.00
_cell.angle_beta   90.00
_cell.angle_gamma   90.00
#
_symmetry.space_group_name_H-M   'P 1'
#
loop_
_entity.id
_entity.type
_entity.pdbx_description
1 polymer ?
#
loop_
_entity_poly.entity_id
_entity_poly.type
_entity_poly.pdbx_seq_one_letter_code
_entity_poly.pdbx_strand_id
1 'polypeptide(L)'
;MAEGTAKPESNLAWELKNTSAKIVAHWSKASRQILEDAPMLRDMIDTELRYGLGVKEEEQLLFGHGIGSNLSGLVTNATAFADPLTLASPTMLDMIGSTILQTALTDFAPDGIVLHPSDWMRMRMLKDGDGKYILGDP
;
A
#
# COMPACT_ATOMS: atom_id res chain seq x y z
N MET A 1 27.97 -8.67 33.76
CA MET A 1 27.45 -10.00 34.10
C MET A 1 28.37 -10.59 35.14
N ALA A 2 27.81 -11.19 36.20
CA ALA A 2 28.64 -11.84 37.22
C ALA A 2 29.27 -13.12 36.58
N GLU A 3 30.50 -13.41 37.03
CA GLU A 3 31.27 -14.58 36.59
C GLU A 3 30.52 -15.86 37.03
N GLY A 4 30.29 -16.81 36.12
CA GLY A 4 29.54 -18.05 36.41
C GLY A 4 28.03 -17.98 36.15
N THR A 5 27.44 -16.85 35.71
CA THR A 5 26.03 -16.78 35.33
C THR A 5 25.82 -17.33 33.94
N ALA A 6 24.81 -18.20 33.77
CA ALA A 6 24.43 -18.70 32.44
C ALA A 6 24.09 -17.51 31.50
N LYS A 7 24.65 -17.53 30.30
CA LYS A 7 24.33 -16.52 29.29
C LYS A 7 22.91 -16.72 28.80
N PRO A 8 22.16 -15.64 28.49
CA PRO A 8 20.83 -15.77 27.94
C PRO A 8 20.88 -16.51 26.59
N GLU A 9 20.06 -17.54 26.49
CA GLU A 9 19.90 -18.33 25.24
C GLU A 9 18.90 -17.59 24.35
N SER A 10 19.21 -17.46 23.06
CA SER A 10 18.29 -16.97 22.03
C SER A 10 18.00 -18.09 21.06
N ASN A 11 16.74 -18.49 20.94
CA ASN A 11 16.30 -19.50 19.98
C ASN A 11 15.81 -18.82 18.70
N LEU A 12 16.33 -19.27 17.54
CA LEU A 12 15.84 -18.88 16.24
C LEU A 12 14.81 -19.92 15.78
N ALA A 13 13.56 -19.51 15.63
CA ALA A 13 12.50 -20.33 15.07
C ALA A 13 12.32 -20.03 13.58
N TRP A 14 12.23 -21.08 12.76
CA TRP A 14 12.04 -20.99 11.32
C TRP A 14 10.70 -21.64 10.96
N GLU A 15 9.90 -20.94 10.17
CA GLU A 15 8.67 -21.46 9.60
C GLU A 15 8.79 -21.53 8.08
N LEU A 16 8.44 -22.70 7.51
CA LEU A 16 8.39 -22.84 6.06
C LEU A 16 7.04 -22.32 5.55
N LYS A 17 7.07 -21.25 4.76
CA LYS A 17 5.90 -20.72 4.04
C LYS A 17 5.99 -21.05 2.56
N ASN A 18 5.02 -21.81 2.07
CA ASN A 18 4.87 -22.10 0.64
C ASN A 18 3.83 -21.15 0.04
N THR A 19 4.19 -20.52 -1.08
CA THR A 19 3.26 -19.72 -1.86
C THR A 19 3.23 -20.22 -3.29
N SER A 20 2.05 -20.29 -3.89
CA SER A 20 1.87 -20.68 -5.29
C SER A 20 1.73 -19.43 -6.16
N ALA A 21 2.28 -19.49 -7.38
CA ALA A 21 2.03 -18.46 -8.36
C ALA A 21 0.54 -18.36 -8.70
N LYS A 22 0.03 -17.15 -8.81
CA LYS A 22 -1.35 -16.86 -9.19
C LYS A 22 -1.38 -16.23 -10.58
N ILE A 23 -2.47 -16.44 -11.29
CA ILE A 23 -2.66 -15.91 -12.65
C ILE A 23 -3.59 -14.71 -12.54
N VAL A 24 -3.10 -13.54 -12.99
CA VAL A 24 -3.92 -12.35 -13.21
C VAL A 24 -4.16 -12.25 -14.71
N ALA A 25 -5.44 -12.17 -15.13
CA ALA A 25 -5.80 -12.12 -16.53
C ALA A 25 -6.86 -11.05 -16.79
N HIS A 26 -6.76 -10.42 -17.94
CA HIS A 26 -7.75 -9.48 -18.47
C HIS A 26 -8.09 -9.86 -19.90
N TRP A 27 -9.37 -9.78 -20.29
CA TRP A 27 -9.80 -10.10 -21.64
C TRP A 27 -10.94 -9.20 -22.09
N SER A 28 -11.03 -8.99 -23.38
CA SER A 28 -12.13 -8.26 -24.04
C SER A 28 -12.56 -8.98 -25.31
N LYS A 29 -13.81 -8.79 -25.72
CA LYS A 29 -14.34 -9.29 -26.97
C LYS A 29 -14.22 -8.22 -28.02
N ALA A 30 -13.65 -8.57 -29.18
CA ALA A 30 -13.66 -7.75 -30.38
C ALA A 30 -14.09 -8.58 -31.59
N SER A 31 -14.77 -7.97 -32.56
CA SER A 31 -15.12 -8.67 -33.79
C SER A 31 -13.86 -8.82 -34.67
N ARG A 32 -13.71 -9.96 -35.34
CA ARG A 32 -12.59 -10.21 -36.25
C ARG A 32 -12.52 -9.18 -37.37
N GLN A 33 -13.68 -8.82 -37.93
CA GLN A 33 -13.79 -7.84 -39.02
C GLN A 33 -13.25 -6.46 -38.57
N ILE A 34 -13.60 -6.00 -37.39
CA ILE A 34 -13.09 -4.73 -36.85
C ILE A 34 -11.56 -4.76 -36.68
N LEU A 35 -11.01 -5.89 -36.26
CA LEU A 35 -9.55 -6.04 -36.05
C LEU A 35 -8.78 -6.12 -37.37
N GLU A 36 -9.41 -6.60 -38.45
CA GLU A 36 -8.81 -6.69 -39.78
C GLU A 36 -8.91 -5.34 -40.52
N ASP A 37 -10.04 -4.65 -40.41
CA ASP A 37 -10.33 -3.42 -41.16
C ASP A 37 -9.72 -2.16 -40.55
N ALA A 38 -9.38 -2.18 -39.25
CA ALA A 38 -8.87 -1.01 -38.54
C ALA A 38 -7.64 -1.36 -37.66
N PRO A 39 -6.43 -1.41 -38.21
CA PRO A 39 -5.21 -1.70 -37.46
C PRO A 39 -5.01 -0.77 -36.24
N MET A 40 -5.32 0.51 -36.40
CA MET A 40 -5.25 1.50 -35.28
C MET A 40 -6.16 1.10 -34.11
N LEU A 41 -7.34 0.53 -34.37
CA LEU A 41 -8.25 0.07 -33.33
C LEU A 41 -7.68 -1.13 -32.58
N ARG A 42 -6.97 -2.01 -33.29
CA ARG A 42 -6.27 -3.14 -32.66
C ARG A 42 -5.21 -2.68 -31.67
N ASP A 43 -4.40 -1.70 -32.05
CA ASP A 43 -3.34 -1.14 -31.17
C ASP A 43 -3.94 -0.44 -29.96
N MET A 44 -5.06 0.27 -30.15
CA MET A 44 -5.81 0.89 -29.05
C MET A 44 -6.35 -0.16 -28.07
N ILE A 45 -6.95 -1.24 -28.57
CA ILE A 45 -7.46 -2.34 -27.74
C ILE A 45 -6.32 -3.02 -26.96
N ASP A 46 -5.18 -3.28 -27.60
CA ASP A 46 -4.01 -3.87 -26.92
C ASP A 46 -3.50 -2.97 -25.81
N THR A 47 -3.42 -1.66 -26.04
CA THR A 47 -3.03 -0.66 -25.03
C THR A 47 -3.98 -0.64 -23.84
N GLU A 48 -5.29 -0.62 -24.08
CA GLU A 48 -6.31 -0.65 -23.03
C GLU A 48 -6.30 -1.95 -22.24
N LEU A 49 -6.09 -3.09 -22.91
CA LEU A 49 -5.97 -4.38 -22.24
C LEU A 49 -4.74 -4.46 -21.35
N ARG A 50 -3.59 -3.94 -21.79
CA ARG A 50 -2.37 -3.86 -20.97
C ARG A 50 -2.55 -2.95 -19.78
N TYR A 51 -3.15 -1.79 -19.96
CA TYR A 51 -3.48 -0.87 -18.86
C TYR A 51 -4.42 -1.53 -17.85
N GLY A 52 -5.51 -2.14 -18.33
CA GLY A 52 -6.46 -2.84 -17.47
C GLY A 52 -5.84 -4.02 -16.70
N LEU A 53 -4.87 -4.73 -17.31
CA LEU A 53 -4.11 -5.78 -16.62
C LEU A 53 -3.26 -5.20 -15.49
N GLY A 54 -2.55 -4.09 -15.74
CA GLY A 54 -1.76 -3.39 -14.71
C GLY A 54 -2.62 -2.94 -13.52
N VAL A 55 -3.79 -2.34 -13.80
CA VAL A 55 -4.74 -1.94 -12.74
C VAL A 55 -5.22 -3.15 -11.92
N LYS A 56 -5.49 -4.30 -12.57
CA LYS A 56 -5.88 -5.52 -11.86
C LYS A 56 -4.74 -6.11 -11.04
N GLU A 57 -3.52 -6.04 -11.52
CA GLU A 57 -2.34 -6.45 -10.78
C GLU A 57 -2.15 -5.60 -9.52
N GLU A 58 -2.21 -4.27 -9.64
CA GLU A 58 -2.15 -3.34 -8.51
C GLU A 58 -3.26 -3.60 -7.48
N GLU A 59 -4.51 -3.79 -7.94
CA GLU A 59 -5.64 -4.12 -7.07
C GLU A 59 -5.39 -5.40 -6.28
N GLN A 60 -4.87 -6.43 -6.92
CA GLN A 60 -4.54 -7.71 -6.27
C GLN A 60 -3.38 -7.58 -5.29
N LEU A 61 -2.33 -6.84 -5.65
CA LEU A 61 -1.17 -6.60 -4.79
C LEU A 61 -1.53 -5.79 -3.55
N LEU A 62 -2.42 -4.81 -3.69
CA LEU A 62 -2.83 -3.96 -2.57
C LEU A 62 -3.95 -4.59 -1.73
N PHE A 63 -5.02 -5.04 -2.35
CA PHE A 63 -6.28 -5.40 -1.69
C PHE A 63 -6.69 -6.87 -1.86
N GLY A 64 -5.86 -7.70 -2.47
CA GLY A 64 -6.18 -9.12 -2.65
C GLY A 64 -6.47 -9.81 -1.31
N HIS A 65 -7.55 -10.59 -1.25
CA HIS A 65 -8.00 -11.23 -0.01
C HIS A 65 -7.39 -12.63 0.25
N GLY A 66 -6.48 -13.09 -0.59
CA GLY A 66 -5.71 -14.34 -0.39
C GLY A 66 -6.48 -15.65 -0.59
N ILE A 67 -7.78 -15.61 -0.96
CA ILE A 67 -8.62 -16.82 -1.10
C ILE A 67 -8.69 -17.23 -2.57
N GLY A 68 -8.57 -18.53 -2.84
CA GLY A 68 -8.66 -19.11 -4.18
C GLY A 68 -7.51 -18.64 -5.09
N SER A 69 -7.84 -18.01 -6.22
CA SER A 69 -6.88 -17.48 -7.19
C SER A 69 -6.36 -16.07 -6.86
N ASN A 70 -6.90 -15.41 -5.81
CA ASN A 70 -6.48 -14.06 -5.46
C ASN A 70 -5.18 -14.04 -4.67
N LEU A 71 -4.39 -12.97 -4.83
CA LEU A 71 -3.21 -12.71 -4.03
C LEU A 71 -3.60 -12.29 -2.61
N SER A 72 -2.70 -12.50 -1.64
CA SER A 72 -2.82 -11.90 -0.32
C SER A 72 -2.20 -10.51 -0.36
N GLY A 73 -3.04 -9.49 -0.43
CA GLY A 73 -2.65 -8.10 -0.64
C GLY A 73 -1.97 -7.46 0.57
N LEU A 74 -1.22 -6.40 0.31
CA LEU A 74 -0.50 -5.65 1.35
C LEU A 74 -1.43 -5.11 2.44
N VAL A 75 -2.55 -4.48 2.03
CA VAL A 75 -3.53 -3.92 2.98
C VAL A 75 -4.22 -5.00 3.80
N THR A 76 -4.47 -6.16 3.20
CA THR A 76 -5.08 -7.31 3.89
C THR A 76 -4.17 -7.88 4.99
N ASN A 77 -2.85 -7.81 4.79
CA ASN A 77 -1.86 -8.29 5.75
C ASN A 77 -1.33 -7.19 6.68
N ALA A 78 -1.66 -5.93 6.42
CA ALA A 78 -1.18 -4.81 7.23
C ALA A 78 -1.82 -4.81 8.62
N THR A 79 -1.05 -4.43 9.62
CA THR A 79 -1.57 -4.15 10.96
C THR A 79 -2.41 -2.88 10.92
N ALA A 80 -3.61 -2.93 11.49
CA ALA A 80 -4.47 -1.77 11.57
C ALA A 80 -3.80 -0.63 12.36
N PHE A 81 -4.09 0.60 11.95
CA PHE A 81 -3.66 1.76 12.72
C PHE A 81 -4.25 1.73 14.13
N ALA A 82 -3.38 1.87 15.11
CA ALA A 82 -3.75 2.07 16.52
C ALA A 82 -2.88 3.22 17.04
N ASP A 83 -3.51 4.34 17.40
CA ASP A 83 -2.78 5.53 17.81
C ASP A 83 -1.95 5.26 19.08
N PRO A 84 -0.59 5.23 19.00
CA PRO A 84 0.26 4.98 20.15
C PRO A 84 0.29 6.15 21.14
N LEU A 85 -0.16 7.34 20.73
CA LEU A 85 -0.15 8.55 21.53
C LEU A 85 -1.51 8.89 22.15
N THR A 86 -2.59 8.22 21.71
CA THR A 86 -3.98 8.47 22.15
C THR A 86 -4.36 9.96 22.16
N LEU A 87 -4.06 10.66 21.07
CA LEU A 87 -4.27 12.09 20.93
C LEU A 87 -5.76 12.45 20.95
N ALA A 88 -6.12 13.46 21.72
CA ALA A 88 -7.47 14.01 21.69
C ALA A 88 -7.63 14.92 20.45
N SER A 89 -8.57 14.60 19.56
CA SER A 89 -8.88 15.37 18.33
C SER A 89 -7.66 15.55 17.41
N PRO A 90 -7.02 14.45 16.95
CA PRO A 90 -5.82 14.53 16.12
C PRO A 90 -6.13 15.17 14.76
N THR A 91 -5.22 15.99 14.29
CA THR A 91 -5.22 16.47 12.90
C THR A 91 -4.71 15.38 11.96
N MET A 92 -4.86 15.56 10.64
CA MET A 92 -4.32 14.62 9.66
C MET A 92 -2.78 14.50 9.74
N LEU A 93 -2.09 15.58 10.11
CA LEU A 93 -0.64 15.57 10.35
C LEU A 93 -0.27 14.75 11.59
N ASP A 94 -1.05 14.88 12.66
CA ASP A 94 -0.84 14.09 13.89
C ASP A 94 -1.04 12.59 13.61
N MET A 95 -2.04 12.24 12.81
CA MET A 95 -2.29 10.84 12.42
C MET A 95 -1.11 10.25 11.63
N ILE A 96 -0.51 11.02 10.72
CA ILE A 96 0.69 10.57 10.00
C ILE A 96 1.86 10.42 10.98
N GLY A 97 2.08 11.38 11.87
CA GLY A 97 3.12 11.28 12.88
C GLY A 97 2.96 10.05 13.77
N SER A 98 1.73 9.78 14.25
CA SER A 98 1.41 8.59 15.04
C SER A 98 1.60 7.28 14.24
N THR A 99 1.31 7.27 12.94
CA THR A 99 1.52 6.10 12.06
C THR A 99 3.02 5.81 11.88
N ILE A 100 3.83 6.86 11.68
CA ILE A 100 5.29 6.75 11.62
C ILE A 100 5.82 6.17 12.93
N LEU A 101 5.35 6.68 14.07
CA LEU A 101 5.73 6.19 15.39
C LEU A 101 5.32 4.72 15.57
N GLN A 102 4.09 4.34 15.21
CA GLN A 102 3.62 2.96 15.30
C GLN A 102 4.55 2.02 14.52
N THR A 103 4.97 2.42 13.32
CA THR A 103 5.87 1.62 12.49
C THR A 103 7.27 1.54 13.09
N ALA A 104 7.79 2.66 13.60
CA ALA A 104 9.11 2.70 14.23
C ALA A 104 9.19 1.85 15.51
N LEU A 105 8.10 1.74 16.27
CA LEU A 105 8.02 0.88 17.47
C LEU A 105 8.10 -0.62 17.16
N THR A 106 7.97 -1.02 15.89
CA THR A 106 8.18 -2.41 15.44
C THR A 106 9.59 -2.66 14.90
N ASP A 107 10.54 -1.77 15.21
CA ASP A 107 11.94 -1.78 14.74
C ASP A 107 12.11 -1.57 13.22
N PHE A 108 11.07 -1.09 12.52
CA PHE A 108 11.12 -0.71 11.11
C PHE A 108 10.99 0.81 10.98
N ALA A 109 12.05 1.48 10.54
CA ALA A 109 12.00 2.91 10.23
C ALA A 109 11.34 3.12 8.86
N PRO A 110 10.16 3.78 8.76
CA PRO A 110 9.55 4.08 7.48
C PRO A 110 10.36 5.15 6.74
N ASP A 111 10.55 4.95 5.44
CA ASP A 111 11.28 5.86 4.55
C ASP A 111 10.39 6.61 3.55
N GLY A 112 9.10 6.26 3.50
CA GLY A 112 8.14 6.90 2.61
C GLY A 112 6.70 6.73 3.06
N ILE A 113 5.84 7.60 2.55
CA ILE A 113 4.40 7.58 2.77
C ILE A 113 3.71 7.74 1.41
N VAL A 114 2.78 6.85 1.12
CA VAL A 114 1.94 6.93 -0.08
C VAL A 114 0.55 7.42 0.31
N LEU A 115 0.13 8.52 -0.30
CA LEU A 115 -1.15 9.17 -0.03
C LEU A 115 -1.92 9.42 -1.32
N HIS A 116 -3.24 9.49 -1.21
CA HIS A 116 -4.06 9.98 -2.32
C HIS A 116 -3.78 11.48 -2.55
N PRO A 117 -3.68 11.97 -3.79
CA PRO A 117 -3.37 13.39 -4.08
C PRO A 117 -4.30 14.39 -3.39
N SER A 118 -5.59 14.05 -3.23
CA SER A 118 -6.54 14.90 -2.52
C SER A 118 -6.24 15.04 -1.02
N ASP A 119 -5.72 13.97 -0.39
CA ASP A 119 -5.39 14.01 1.03
C ASP A 119 -4.10 14.78 1.27
N TRP A 120 -3.13 14.61 0.37
CA TRP A 120 -1.94 15.45 0.35
C TRP A 120 -2.30 16.94 0.22
N MET A 121 -3.20 17.30 -0.72
CA MET A 121 -3.63 18.68 -0.89
C MET A 121 -4.39 19.21 0.33
N ARG A 122 -5.25 18.40 0.95
CA ARG A 122 -5.92 18.78 2.20
C ARG A 122 -4.94 19.11 3.31
N MET A 123 -3.87 18.30 3.46
CA MET A 123 -2.83 18.58 4.45
C MET A 123 -2.08 19.88 4.16
N ARG A 124 -1.74 20.13 2.89
CA ARG A 124 -1.08 21.38 2.50
C ARG A 124 -1.94 22.61 2.78
N MET A 125 -3.26 22.47 2.72
CA MET A 125 -4.21 23.55 2.98
C MET A 125 -4.55 23.72 4.45
N LEU A 126 -3.97 22.96 5.37
CA LEU A 126 -4.17 23.15 6.81
C LEU A 126 -3.58 24.48 7.24
N LYS A 127 -4.38 25.24 8.00
CA LYS A 127 -4.00 26.54 8.55
C LYS A 127 -3.97 26.49 10.07
N ASP A 128 -3.12 27.33 10.63
CA ASP A 128 -3.08 27.58 12.07
C ASP A 128 -4.21 28.53 12.52
N GLY A 129 -4.26 28.87 13.81
CA GLY A 129 -5.24 29.80 14.38
C GLY A 129 -5.15 31.22 13.83
N ASP A 130 -4.03 31.60 13.25
CA ASP A 130 -3.77 32.91 12.63
C ASP A 130 -4.05 32.91 11.11
N GLY A 131 -4.49 31.77 10.56
CA GLY A 131 -4.81 31.62 9.14
C GLY A 131 -3.61 31.38 8.23
N LYS A 132 -2.41 31.10 8.78
CA LYS A 132 -1.22 30.76 8.02
C LYS A 132 -1.18 29.27 7.70
N TYR A 133 -0.65 28.91 6.54
CA TYR A 133 -0.47 27.51 6.17
C TYR A 133 0.63 26.85 7.01
N ILE A 134 0.31 25.70 7.63
CA ILE A 134 1.22 24.98 8.53
C ILE A 134 2.40 24.39 7.75
N LEU A 135 2.18 23.87 6.54
CA LEU A 135 3.22 23.27 5.68
C LEU A 135 3.83 24.24 4.66
N GLY A 136 3.61 25.53 4.83
CA GLY A 136 4.00 26.55 3.85
C GLY A 136 2.94 26.74 2.76
N ASP A 137 3.14 27.75 1.88
CA ASP A 137 2.20 28.04 0.81
C ASP A 137 1.99 26.85 -0.12
N PRO A 138 0.73 26.54 -0.50
CA PRO A 138 0.37 25.38 -1.30
C PRO A 138 0.88 25.45 -2.74
#